data_02f803d51e8ce2643db6d81058268dac
#
_entry.id   02f803d51e8ce2643db6d81058268dac
#
_cell.length_a   1.000
_cell.length_b   1.000
_cell.length_c   1.000
_cell.angle_alpha   90.00
_cell.angle_beta   90.00
_cell.angle_gamma   90.00
#
_symmetry.space_group_name_H-M   'P 1'
#
loop_
_entity.id
_entity.type
_entity.pdbx_description
1 polymer ?
#
loop_
_entity_poly.entity_id
_entity_poly.type
_entity_poly.pdbx_seq_one_letter_code
_entity_poly.pdbx_strand_id
1 'polypeptide(L)'
;MDRWTPRAAPVRNSRHRGHPAPRRADYNVVIRSGSEAVQPAAARTLTAMGRALVLNATELPLAVVPARRAVVLVLKEKAEVVQSNGAIFHSERIALEAPSVVRLRHFVHVPFRAHAPLTRRAVFARDGWECQYCGSAAENLDHVLPRSRGGLHVWENVVAACRRCNAKKMDRTPQEAGFHLHRQPFAPSDGFRLTLGQVEPGWEPYLI
;
A
#
# COMPACT_ATOMS: atom_id res chain seq x y z
N MET A 1 -42.46 40.32 -33.40
CA MET A 1 -41.16 40.40 -32.66
C MET A 1 -41.49 40.18 -31.20
N ASP A 2 -41.67 38.92 -30.81
CA ASP A 2 -42.03 38.57 -29.43
C ASP A 2 -40.88 37.87 -28.76
N ARG A 3 -40.37 38.47 -27.70
CA ARG A 3 -39.27 37.95 -26.87
C ARG A 3 -39.84 36.91 -25.90
N TRP A 4 -39.46 35.67 -26.11
CA TRP A 4 -39.73 34.56 -25.21
C TRP A 4 -38.73 34.58 -24.05
N THR A 5 -39.20 34.73 -22.81
CA THR A 5 -38.40 34.58 -21.58
C THR A 5 -38.80 33.28 -20.89
N PRO A 6 -37.88 32.33 -20.58
CA PRO A 6 -38.23 31.15 -19.83
C PRO A 6 -38.31 31.46 -18.34
N ARG A 7 -39.45 31.09 -17.72
CA ARG A 7 -39.67 31.11 -16.26
C ARG A 7 -38.85 29.99 -15.62
N ALA A 8 -38.07 30.36 -14.59
CA ALA A 8 -37.40 29.43 -13.73
C ALA A 8 -38.39 28.63 -12.86
N ALA A 9 -38.27 27.31 -12.86
CA ALA A 9 -39.03 26.43 -11.98
C ALA A 9 -38.40 26.42 -10.56
N PRO A 10 -39.18 26.28 -9.49
CA PRO A 10 -38.69 26.29 -8.12
C PRO A 10 -37.94 24.98 -7.82
N VAL A 11 -36.72 25.13 -7.30
CA VAL A 11 -35.87 24.02 -6.79
C VAL A 11 -36.54 23.43 -5.55
N ARG A 12 -37.01 22.19 -5.63
CA ARG A 12 -37.49 21.42 -4.49
C ARG A 12 -36.27 21.03 -3.62
N ASN A 13 -36.23 21.64 -2.45
CA ASN A 13 -35.27 21.32 -1.40
C ASN A 13 -35.64 19.94 -0.79
N SER A 14 -35.02 18.86 -1.28
CA SER A 14 -35.15 17.53 -0.69
C SER A 14 -34.34 17.49 0.61
N ARG A 15 -35.08 17.53 1.73
CA ARG A 15 -34.53 17.29 3.07
C ARG A 15 -33.84 15.92 3.07
N HIS A 16 -32.50 15.91 3.14
CA HIS A 16 -31.73 14.73 3.45
C HIS A 16 -32.18 14.23 4.83
N ARG A 17 -32.82 13.07 4.86
CA ARG A 17 -33.06 12.30 6.09
C ARG A 17 -31.68 11.89 6.59
N GLY A 18 -31.31 12.40 7.77
CA GLY A 18 -30.07 12.02 8.45
C GLY A 18 -30.04 10.51 8.69
N HIS A 19 -29.03 9.87 8.19
CA HIS A 19 -28.69 8.52 8.63
C HIS A 19 -28.24 8.60 10.10
N PRO A 20 -28.72 7.69 10.96
CA PRO A 20 -28.23 7.64 12.33
C PRO A 20 -26.73 7.35 12.31
N ALA A 21 -25.97 8.15 13.07
CA ALA A 21 -24.54 7.91 13.26
C ALA A 21 -24.31 6.49 13.79
N PRO A 22 -23.32 5.75 13.26
CA PRO A 22 -22.98 4.43 13.77
C PRO A 22 -22.62 4.55 15.25
N ARG A 23 -23.21 3.66 16.07
CA ARG A 23 -22.90 3.54 17.50
C ARG A 23 -21.40 3.39 17.68
N ARG A 24 -20.85 4.05 18.71
CA ARG A 24 -19.46 3.90 19.14
C ARG A 24 -19.13 2.40 19.20
N ALA A 25 -18.18 1.97 18.38
CA ALA A 25 -17.56 0.67 18.57
C ALA A 25 -16.85 0.75 19.91
N ASP A 26 -17.29 -0.08 20.86
CA ASP A 26 -16.65 -0.23 22.16
C ASP A 26 -15.28 -0.89 21.94
N TYR A 27 -14.29 -0.06 21.67
CA TYR A 27 -12.91 -0.51 21.77
C TYR A 27 -12.62 -0.70 23.24
N ASN A 28 -12.25 -1.90 23.65
CA ASN A 28 -11.77 -2.20 24.97
C ASN A 28 -10.47 -1.43 25.24
N VAL A 29 -10.59 -0.14 25.56
CA VAL A 29 -9.53 0.64 26.16
C VAL A 29 -9.51 0.24 27.64
N VAL A 30 -8.69 -0.73 27.99
CA VAL A 30 -8.49 -1.12 29.38
C VAL A 30 -7.62 -0.06 30.04
N ILE A 31 -8.27 0.91 30.71
CA ILE A 31 -7.57 1.84 31.60
C ILE A 31 -7.32 1.09 32.90
N ARG A 32 -6.10 0.64 33.12
CA ARG A 32 -5.68 0.09 34.43
C ARG A 32 -5.27 1.23 35.34
N SER A 33 -6.11 1.52 36.33
CA SER A 33 -5.72 2.25 37.54
C SER A 33 -5.30 1.20 38.56
N GLY A 34 -4.01 1.10 38.88
CA GLY A 34 -3.53 0.22 39.96
C GLY A 34 -2.07 -0.18 39.77
N SER A 35 -1.27 0.09 40.78
CA SER A 35 0.14 -0.24 40.87
C SER A 35 0.34 -1.75 41.08
N GLU A 36 0.58 -2.48 40.01
CA GLU A 36 1.24 -3.79 40.09
C GLU A 36 2.54 -3.70 39.27
N ALA A 37 3.64 -4.03 39.93
CA ALA A 37 4.97 -4.06 39.35
C ALA A 37 5.02 -5.12 38.23
N VAL A 38 4.90 -4.68 37.00
CA VAL A 38 5.13 -5.51 35.81
C VAL A 38 6.64 -5.62 35.63
N GLN A 39 7.16 -6.82 35.78
CA GLN A 39 8.54 -7.15 35.40
C GLN A 39 8.79 -6.77 33.95
N PRO A 40 9.98 -6.19 33.60
CA PRO A 40 10.26 -5.80 32.24
C PRO A 40 10.38 -7.04 31.36
N ALA A 41 9.35 -7.35 30.60
CA ALA A 41 9.47 -8.26 29.47
C ALA A 41 10.48 -7.64 28.51
N ALA A 42 11.55 -8.39 28.26
CA ALA A 42 12.71 -8.01 27.44
C ALA A 42 12.33 -7.14 26.25
N ALA A 43 13.11 -6.10 26.03
CA ALA A 43 13.04 -5.17 24.91
C ALA A 43 12.95 -5.93 23.59
N ARG A 44 11.73 -6.25 23.14
CA ARG A 44 11.47 -6.73 21.81
C ARG A 44 11.63 -5.54 20.88
N THR A 45 12.72 -5.59 20.14
CA THR A 45 13.17 -4.66 19.12
C THR A 45 12.02 -4.01 18.36
N LEU A 46 12.02 -2.69 18.23
CA LEU A 46 11.05 -1.81 17.56
C LEU A 46 10.66 -2.22 16.11
N THR A 47 11.34 -3.19 15.52
CA THR A 47 11.09 -3.78 14.21
C THR A 47 9.92 -4.79 14.20
N ALA A 48 9.44 -5.25 15.37
CA ALA A 48 8.43 -6.31 15.49
C ALA A 48 6.97 -5.80 15.45
N MET A 49 6.73 -4.51 15.32
CA MET A 49 5.39 -3.93 15.42
C MET A 49 4.59 -3.88 14.11
N GLY A 50 5.16 -4.36 13.01
CA GLY A 50 4.48 -4.46 11.71
C GLY A 50 4.17 -3.11 11.06
N ARG A 51 3.45 -3.19 9.97
CA ARG A 51 2.94 -2.05 9.20
C ARG A 51 1.42 -2.02 9.30
N ALA A 52 0.82 -0.92 8.96
CA ALA A 52 -0.63 -0.79 8.87
C ALA A 52 -1.03 -0.24 7.50
N LEU A 53 -2.07 -0.83 6.92
CA LEU A 53 -2.73 -0.31 5.73
C LEU A 53 -3.66 0.83 6.14
N VAL A 54 -3.54 1.96 5.47
CA VAL A 54 -4.41 3.11 5.64
C VAL A 54 -5.40 3.16 4.50
N LEU A 55 -6.68 3.08 4.83
CA LEU A 55 -7.78 3.23 3.90
C LEU A 55 -8.30 4.66 3.94
N ASN A 56 -8.82 5.13 2.81
CA ASN A 56 -9.61 6.36 2.75
C ASN A 56 -10.97 6.16 3.45
N ALA A 57 -11.71 7.22 3.65
CA ALA A 57 -13.10 7.16 4.11
C ALA A 57 -14.02 6.35 3.16
N THR A 58 -13.63 6.18 1.90
CA THR A 58 -14.29 5.34 0.88
C THR A 58 -13.78 3.89 0.84
N GLU A 59 -13.00 3.48 1.84
CA GLU A 59 -12.38 2.14 1.95
C GLU A 59 -11.31 1.83 0.90
N LEU A 60 -11.01 2.76 -0.01
CA LEU A 60 -9.92 2.59 -0.98
C LEU A 60 -8.56 2.68 -0.29
N PRO A 61 -7.62 1.79 -0.62
CA PRO A 61 -6.30 1.79 -0.01
C PRO A 61 -5.50 3.04 -0.43
N LEU A 62 -4.93 3.75 0.55
CA LEU A 62 -4.17 4.98 0.35
C LEU A 62 -2.66 4.81 0.51
N ALA A 63 -2.26 4.18 1.59
CA ALA A 63 -0.85 4.09 1.96
C ALA A 63 -0.60 2.94 2.93
N VAL A 64 0.65 2.49 2.96
CA VAL A 64 1.16 1.61 4.01
C VAL A 64 2.09 2.43 4.90
N VAL A 65 1.85 2.41 6.20
CA VAL A 65 2.61 3.15 7.20
C VAL A 65 3.10 2.22 8.31
N PRO A 66 4.15 2.57 9.07
CA PRO A 66 4.47 1.84 10.29
C PRO A 66 3.26 1.83 11.24
N ALA A 67 2.97 0.70 11.91
CA ALA A 67 1.83 0.57 12.83
C ALA A 67 1.80 1.66 13.90
N ARG A 68 2.97 2.10 14.38
CA ARG A 68 3.09 3.24 15.30
C ARG A 68 2.46 4.52 14.76
N ARG A 69 2.60 4.80 13.46
CA ARG A 69 1.96 5.97 12.84
C ARG A 69 0.45 5.82 12.76
N ALA A 70 -0.03 4.61 12.50
CA ALA A 70 -1.46 4.31 12.52
C ALA A 70 -2.06 4.51 13.91
N VAL A 71 -1.38 4.06 14.98
CA VAL A 71 -1.78 4.35 16.38
C VAL A 71 -1.93 5.85 16.62
N VAL A 72 -0.98 6.67 16.15
CA VAL A 72 -1.06 8.13 16.31
C VAL A 72 -2.28 8.71 15.57
N LEU A 73 -2.63 8.18 14.39
CA LEU A 73 -3.84 8.60 13.68
C LEU A 73 -5.11 8.26 14.45
N VAL A 74 -5.15 7.09 15.07
CA VAL A 74 -6.29 6.64 15.90
C VAL A 74 -6.41 7.50 17.17
N LEU A 75 -5.31 7.71 17.90
CA LEU A 75 -5.30 8.53 19.12
C LEU A 75 -5.66 10.01 18.85
N LYS A 76 -5.37 10.51 17.65
CA LYS A 76 -5.77 11.85 17.21
C LYS A 76 -7.19 11.90 16.60
N GLU A 77 -7.95 10.82 16.71
CA GLU A 77 -9.31 10.69 16.14
C GLU A 77 -9.40 10.95 14.63
N LYS A 78 -8.26 10.87 13.90
CA LYS A 78 -8.21 11.03 12.45
C LYS A 78 -8.53 9.75 11.68
N ALA A 79 -8.39 8.60 12.34
CA ALA A 79 -8.70 7.29 11.79
C ALA A 79 -9.38 6.40 12.84
N GLU A 80 -10.06 5.37 12.38
CA GLU A 80 -10.59 4.29 13.19
C GLU A 80 -9.89 2.98 12.84
N VAL A 81 -9.80 2.06 13.80
CA VAL A 81 -9.20 0.74 13.58
C VAL A 81 -10.24 -0.14 12.89
N VAL A 82 -9.87 -0.71 11.76
CA VAL A 82 -10.69 -1.71 11.04
C VAL A 82 -10.24 -3.12 11.43
N GLN A 83 -8.92 -3.31 11.57
CA GLN A 83 -8.34 -4.59 11.94
C GLN A 83 -7.07 -4.40 12.77
N SER A 84 -6.87 -5.27 13.77
CA SER A 84 -5.66 -5.34 14.62
C SER A 84 -4.84 -6.57 14.28
N ASN A 85 -3.54 -6.55 14.59
CA ASN A 85 -2.64 -7.69 14.38
C ASN A 85 -2.34 -8.48 15.66
N GLY A 86 -3.02 -8.16 16.79
CA GLY A 86 -2.87 -8.83 18.08
C GLY A 86 -1.65 -8.41 18.90
N ALA A 87 -0.72 -7.63 18.33
CA ALA A 87 0.36 -7.05 19.14
C ALA A 87 -0.17 -5.87 19.97
N ILE A 88 0.43 -5.61 21.14
CA ILE A 88 -0.04 -4.54 22.03
C ILE A 88 1.02 -3.45 22.13
N PHE A 89 0.62 -2.22 21.87
CA PHE A 89 1.39 -1.02 22.20
C PHE A 89 1.15 -0.66 23.66
N HIS A 90 2.21 -0.58 24.42
CA HIS A 90 2.18 -0.12 25.81
C HIS A 90 2.78 1.27 25.92
N SER A 91 2.09 2.15 26.64
CA SER A 91 2.65 3.37 27.22
C SER A 91 2.37 3.37 28.72
N GLU A 92 2.86 4.37 29.44
CA GLU A 92 2.64 4.47 30.89
C GLU A 92 1.15 4.45 31.30
N ARG A 93 0.25 4.87 30.41
CA ARG A 93 -1.18 5.05 30.73
C ARG A 93 -2.14 4.33 29.80
N ILE A 94 -1.66 3.82 28.67
CA ILE A 94 -2.52 3.26 27.62
C ILE A 94 -1.91 1.97 27.09
N ALA A 95 -2.72 0.91 27.04
CA ALA A 95 -2.45 -0.28 26.27
C ALA A 95 -3.42 -0.30 25.07
N LEU A 96 -2.91 -0.39 23.86
CA LEU A 96 -3.70 -0.39 22.63
C LEU A 96 -3.21 -1.49 21.71
N GLU A 97 -4.13 -2.27 21.14
CA GLU A 97 -3.77 -3.23 20.11
C GLU A 97 -3.21 -2.52 18.87
N ALA A 98 -2.15 -3.09 18.32
CA ALA A 98 -1.51 -2.57 17.13
C ALA A 98 -2.45 -2.69 15.92
N PRO A 99 -2.86 -1.58 15.29
CA PRO A 99 -3.72 -1.64 14.13
C PRO A 99 -2.94 -2.20 12.94
N SER A 100 -3.55 -3.16 12.25
CA SER A 100 -3.11 -3.68 10.94
C SER A 100 -3.76 -2.93 9.79
N VAL A 101 -5.04 -2.55 9.94
CA VAL A 101 -5.79 -1.76 8.97
C VAL A 101 -6.50 -0.62 9.70
N VAL A 102 -6.35 0.60 9.20
CA VAL A 102 -7.08 1.78 9.70
C VAL A 102 -7.79 2.50 8.56
N ARG A 103 -8.97 3.04 8.83
CA ARG A 103 -9.76 3.85 7.88
C ARG A 103 -9.77 5.30 8.35
N LEU A 104 -9.48 6.23 7.43
CA LEU A 104 -9.57 7.66 7.72
C LEU A 104 -11.04 8.07 7.93
N ARG A 105 -11.29 8.94 8.91
CA ARG A 105 -12.64 9.50 9.17
C ARG A 105 -13.06 10.53 8.12
N HIS A 106 -12.10 11.19 7.50
CA HIS A 106 -12.34 12.18 6.46
C HIS A 106 -11.71 11.74 5.15
N PHE A 107 -12.42 12.01 4.06
CA PHE A 107 -11.92 11.71 2.71
C PHE A 107 -10.70 12.57 2.41
N VAL A 108 -9.66 11.92 1.88
CA VAL A 108 -8.45 12.56 1.39
C VAL A 108 -8.37 12.39 -0.11
N HIS A 109 -8.33 13.50 -0.83
CA HIS A 109 -8.11 13.47 -2.27
C HIS A 109 -6.64 13.13 -2.55
N VAL A 110 -6.41 11.99 -3.18
CA VAL A 110 -5.07 11.59 -3.66
C VAL A 110 -5.09 11.70 -5.18
N PRO A 111 -4.15 12.44 -5.79
CA PRO A 111 -4.06 12.50 -7.24
C PRO A 111 -3.92 11.08 -7.82
N PHE A 112 -4.78 10.75 -8.77
CA PHE A 112 -4.72 9.46 -9.45
C PHE A 112 -3.38 9.34 -10.18
N ARG A 113 -2.64 8.28 -9.88
CA ARG A 113 -1.45 7.91 -10.63
C ARG A 113 -1.74 6.59 -11.33
N ALA A 114 -1.86 6.62 -12.63
CA ALA A 114 -2.25 5.48 -13.45
C ALA A 114 -1.37 4.24 -13.26
N HIS A 115 -0.11 4.40 -12.86
CA HIS A 115 0.83 3.29 -12.66
C HIS A 115 1.81 3.55 -11.52
N ALA A 116 2.27 2.47 -10.88
CA ALA A 116 3.38 2.54 -9.95
C ALA A 116 4.63 3.15 -10.63
N PRO A 117 5.39 4.04 -9.96
CA PRO A 117 6.62 4.55 -10.55
C PRO A 117 7.59 3.39 -10.78
N LEU A 118 8.17 3.34 -12.00
CA LEU A 118 9.15 2.33 -12.37
C LEU A 118 10.47 2.65 -11.66
N THR A 119 10.69 2.03 -10.51
CA THR A 119 11.93 2.13 -9.73
C THR A 119 12.61 0.78 -9.65
N ARG A 120 13.93 0.77 -9.45
CA ARG A 120 14.69 -0.47 -9.25
C ARG A 120 14.07 -1.36 -8.16
N ARG A 121 13.70 -0.78 -7.02
CA ARG A 121 13.07 -1.51 -5.92
C ARG A 121 11.73 -2.12 -6.31
N ALA A 122 10.92 -1.37 -7.04
CA ALA A 122 9.60 -1.84 -7.47
C ALA A 122 9.71 -2.98 -8.50
N VAL A 123 10.64 -2.90 -9.46
CA VAL A 123 10.90 -3.99 -10.40
C VAL A 123 11.41 -5.23 -9.68
N PHE A 124 12.34 -5.08 -8.73
CA PHE A 124 12.83 -6.21 -7.95
C PHE A 124 11.72 -6.85 -7.12
N ALA A 125 10.86 -6.06 -6.49
CA ALA A 125 9.71 -6.57 -5.73
C ALA A 125 8.72 -7.32 -6.64
N ARG A 126 8.43 -6.81 -7.86
CA ARG A 126 7.58 -7.48 -8.84
C ARG A 126 8.15 -8.84 -9.26
N ASP A 127 9.47 -8.91 -9.42
CA ASP A 127 10.17 -10.08 -9.93
C ASP A 127 10.69 -11.00 -8.80
N GLY A 128 10.20 -10.80 -7.55
CA GLY A 128 10.55 -11.64 -6.41
C GLY A 128 12.01 -11.52 -5.94
N TRP A 129 12.72 -10.42 -6.31
CA TRP A 129 14.15 -10.21 -6.04
C TRP A 129 15.05 -11.22 -6.76
N GLU A 130 14.51 -11.90 -7.78
CA GLU A 130 15.19 -12.91 -8.56
C GLU A 130 15.45 -12.45 -10.00
N CYS A 131 16.55 -12.93 -10.54
CA CYS A 131 16.92 -12.75 -11.94
C CYS A 131 15.92 -13.48 -12.84
N GLN A 132 15.25 -12.78 -13.74
CA GLN A 132 14.25 -13.36 -14.64
C GLN A 132 14.83 -14.27 -15.72
N TYR A 133 16.16 -14.40 -15.79
CA TYR A 133 16.86 -15.29 -16.72
C TYR A 133 17.36 -16.59 -16.08
N CYS A 134 17.74 -16.60 -14.81
CA CYS A 134 18.36 -17.75 -14.17
C CYS A 134 17.94 -18.02 -12.73
N GLY A 135 17.04 -17.22 -12.13
CA GLY A 135 16.56 -17.39 -10.75
C GLY A 135 17.55 -16.95 -9.65
N SER A 136 18.79 -16.57 -9.96
CA SER A 136 19.73 -16.08 -8.94
C SER A 136 19.29 -14.71 -8.41
N ALA A 137 19.85 -14.28 -7.26
CA ALA A 137 19.54 -12.95 -6.69
C ALA A 137 19.71 -11.82 -7.72
N ALA A 138 18.73 -10.92 -7.76
CA ALA A 138 18.74 -9.78 -8.67
C ALA A 138 19.64 -8.67 -8.15
N GLU A 139 20.48 -8.13 -9.06
CA GLU A 139 21.41 -7.04 -8.75
C GLU A 139 21.23 -5.83 -9.67
N ASN A 140 20.67 -6.02 -10.85
CA ASN A 140 20.54 -5.00 -11.90
C ASN A 140 19.13 -4.96 -12.50
N LEU A 141 18.78 -3.83 -13.13
CA LEU A 141 17.71 -3.76 -14.09
C LEU A 141 18.25 -4.04 -15.49
N ASP A 142 17.53 -4.83 -16.24
CA ASP A 142 17.80 -5.06 -17.65
C ASP A 142 16.59 -4.72 -18.51
N HIS A 143 16.84 -4.22 -19.72
CA HIS A 143 15.81 -3.97 -20.72
C HIS A 143 15.71 -5.19 -21.65
N VAL A 144 14.53 -5.80 -21.72
CA VAL A 144 14.28 -6.96 -22.59
C VAL A 144 14.63 -6.63 -24.03
N LEU A 145 14.03 -5.56 -24.58
CA LEU A 145 14.52 -4.90 -25.77
C LEU A 145 15.52 -3.83 -25.35
N PRO A 146 16.80 -3.92 -25.76
CA PRO A 146 17.82 -2.97 -25.34
C PRO A 146 17.50 -1.52 -25.76
N ARG A 147 17.88 -0.56 -24.90
CA ARG A 147 17.70 0.88 -25.20
C ARG A 147 18.41 1.32 -26.48
N SER A 148 19.57 0.75 -26.77
CA SER A 148 20.30 0.97 -28.03
C SER A 148 19.52 0.55 -29.27
N ARG A 149 18.52 -0.30 -29.11
CA ARG A 149 17.63 -0.79 -30.16
C ARG A 149 16.21 -0.22 -30.07
N GLY A 150 16.02 0.92 -29.38
CA GLY A 150 14.74 1.59 -29.23
C GLY A 150 13.87 1.08 -28.09
N GLY A 151 14.38 0.22 -27.20
CA GLY A 151 13.65 -0.26 -26.05
C GLY A 151 13.30 0.86 -25.07
N LEU A 152 12.02 1.00 -24.73
CA LEU A 152 11.51 2.02 -23.81
C LEU A 152 11.76 1.60 -22.35
N HIS A 153 11.87 2.60 -21.46
CA HIS A 153 11.96 2.38 -20.03
C HIS A 153 10.54 2.31 -19.42
N VAL A 154 9.84 1.21 -19.69
CA VAL A 154 8.47 0.94 -19.27
C VAL A 154 8.40 -0.40 -18.56
N TRP A 155 7.33 -0.63 -17.80
CA TRP A 155 7.14 -1.84 -16.99
C TRP A 155 7.22 -3.13 -17.82
N GLU A 156 6.69 -3.10 -19.04
CA GLU A 156 6.61 -4.23 -19.97
C GLU A 156 7.94 -4.54 -20.67
N ASN A 157 8.95 -3.68 -20.47
CA ASN A 157 10.26 -3.87 -21.08
C ASN A 157 11.42 -3.97 -20.10
N VAL A 158 11.17 -3.90 -18.78
CA VAL A 158 12.22 -3.93 -17.76
C VAL A 158 12.05 -5.12 -16.85
N VAL A 159 13.13 -5.85 -16.57
CA VAL A 159 13.18 -7.02 -15.69
C VAL A 159 14.33 -6.93 -14.69
N ALA A 160 14.19 -7.65 -13.59
CA ALA A 160 15.26 -7.86 -12.64
C ALA A 160 16.27 -8.89 -13.20
N ALA A 161 17.56 -8.62 -13.11
CA ALA A 161 18.61 -9.48 -13.60
C ALA A 161 19.80 -9.54 -12.64
N CYS A 162 20.48 -10.68 -12.57
CA CYS A 162 21.78 -10.76 -11.93
C CYS A 162 22.88 -10.14 -12.82
N ARG A 163 23.97 -9.73 -12.22
CA ARG A 163 25.11 -9.12 -12.93
C ARG A 163 25.62 -9.98 -14.07
N ARG A 164 25.71 -11.30 -13.84
CA ARG A 164 26.22 -12.27 -14.83
C ARG A 164 25.34 -12.35 -16.07
N CYS A 165 24.02 -12.51 -15.90
CA CYS A 165 23.09 -12.60 -17.03
C CYS A 165 23.00 -11.28 -17.78
N ASN A 166 22.95 -10.14 -17.06
CA ASN A 166 22.92 -8.82 -17.68
C ASN A 166 24.19 -8.58 -18.54
N ALA A 167 25.37 -8.89 -18.00
CA ALA A 167 26.64 -8.78 -18.74
C ALA A 167 26.72 -9.73 -19.95
N LYS A 168 26.16 -10.95 -19.85
CA LYS A 168 26.14 -11.90 -20.97
C LYS A 168 25.14 -11.48 -22.06
N LYS A 169 24.02 -10.88 -21.68
CA LYS A 169 22.98 -10.44 -22.64
C LYS A 169 23.46 -9.23 -23.46
N MET A 170 24.11 -8.26 -22.83
CA MET A 170 24.55 -7.00 -23.46
C MET A 170 23.39 -6.27 -24.19
N ASP A 171 23.62 -5.89 -25.42
CA ASP A 171 22.67 -5.18 -26.30
C ASP A 171 21.82 -6.13 -27.18
N ARG A 172 21.72 -7.40 -26.81
CA ARG A 172 20.90 -8.41 -27.50
C ARG A 172 19.56 -8.58 -26.82
N THR A 173 18.56 -9.06 -27.57
CA THR A 173 17.33 -9.58 -26.99
C THR A 173 17.60 -10.86 -26.20
N PRO A 174 16.71 -11.28 -25.27
CA PRO A 174 16.86 -12.55 -24.59
C PRO A 174 17.04 -13.74 -25.54
N GLN A 175 16.25 -13.79 -26.60
CA GLN A 175 16.29 -14.85 -27.61
C GLN A 175 17.66 -14.92 -28.31
N GLU A 176 18.18 -13.77 -28.76
CA GLU A 176 19.52 -13.68 -29.37
C GLU A 176 20.66 -14.05 -28.42
N ALA A 177 20.45 -13.84 -27.11
CA ALA A 177 21.40 -14.19 -26.07
C ALA A 177 21.27 -15.65 -25.59
N GLY A 178 20.28 -16.39 -26.07
CA GLY A 178 19.95 -17.75 -25.64
C GLY A 178 19.32 -17.81 -24.26
N PHE A 179 18.59 -16.76 -23.87
CA PHE A 179 17.86 -16.69 -22.61
C PHE A 179 16.36 -16.83 -22.81
N HIS A 180 15.70 -17.43 -21.82
CA HIS A 180 14.26 -17.43 -21.67
C HIS A 180 13.90 -16.64 -20.40
N LEU A 181 12.83 -15.84 -20.49
CA LEU A 181 12.28 -15.16 -19.32
C LEU A 181 11.42 -16.14 -18.51
N HIS A 182 11.61 -16.20 -17.20
CA HIS A 182 10.72 -16.95 -16.31
C HIS A 182 9.31 -16.41 -16.33
N ARG A 183 9.17 -15.08 -16.45
CA ARG A 183 7.90 -14.37 -16.57
C ARG A 183 8.04 -13.21 -17.54
N GLN A 184 7.03 -12.99 -18.38
CA GLN A 184 6.96 -11.78 -19.18
C GLN A 184 6.78 -10.56 -18.27
N PRO A 185 7.52 -9.44 -18.52
CA PRO A 185 7.37 -8.25 -17.72
C PRO A 185 5.98 -7.62 -17.93
N PHE A 186 5.40 -7.11 -16.84
CA PHE A 186 4.07 -6.52 -16.83
C PHE A 186 4.02 -5.29 -15.92
N ALA A 187 3.06 -4.40 -16.14
CA ALA A 187 2.78 -3.30 -15.24
C ALA A 187 2.00 -3.82 -14.00
N PRO A 188 2.51 -3.60 -12.77
CA PRO A 188 1.83 -4.06 -11.58
C PRO A 188 0.58 -3.23 -11.26
N SER A 189 -0.36 -3.82 -10.52
CA SER A 189 -1.56 -3.17 -10.01
C SER A 189 -1.25 -2.06 -8.99
N ASP A 190 -2.26 -1.22 -8.68
CA ASP A 190 -2.15 -0.19 -7.66
C ASP A 190 -1.92 -0.75 -6.26
N GLY A 191 -2.54 -1.89 -5.92
CA GLY A 191 -2.29 -2.61 -4.68
C GLY A 191 -0.81 -2.97 -4.50
N PHE A 192 -0.16 -3.44 -5.56
CA PHE A 192 1.29 -3.70 -5.56
C PHE A 192 2.11 -2.42 -5.30
N ARG A 193 1.71 -1.28 -5.86
CA ARG A 193 2.37 0.02 -5.63
C ARG A 193 2.41 0.38 -4.15
N LEU A 194 1.34 0.14 -3.44
CA LEU A 194 1.23 0.45 -2.01
C LEU A 194 2.06 -0.48 -1.16
N THR A 195 2.04 -1.75 -1.46
CA THR A 195 2.67 -2.80 -0.64
C THR A 195 4.09 -3.14 -1.08
N LEU A 196 4.48 -2.79 -2.32
CA LEU A 196 5.69 -3.27 -3.00
C LEU A 196 5.80 -4.81 -2.94
N GLY A 197 4.67 -5.50 -3.12
CA GLY A 197 4.59 -6.95 -3.07
C GLY A 197 4.66 -7.56 -1.66
N GLN A 198 4.79 -6.75 -0.61
CA GLN A 198 4.80 -7.21 0.77
C GLN A 198 3.43 -6.97 1.41
N VAL A 199 2.54 -7.92 1.27
CA VAL A 199 1.20 -7.91 1.87
C VAL A 199 1.29 -8.54 3.25
N GLU A 200 0.75 -7.89 4.27
CA GLU A 200 0.62 -8.49 5.59
C GLU A 200 -0.69 -9.28 5.69
N PRO A 201 -0.75 -10.31 6.53
CA PRO A 201 -1.97 -11.11 6.69
C PRO A 201 -3.19 -10.24 7.00
N GLY A 202 -4.28 -10.49 6.29
CA GLY A 202 -5.53 -9.77 6.46
C GLY A 202 -5.69 -8.49 5.63
N TRP A 203 -4.70 -8.12 4.79
CA TRP A 203 -4.84 -6.96 3.89
C TRP A 203 -5.47 -7.31 2.54
N GLU A 204 -5.53 -8.59 2.19
CA GLU A 204 -5.99 -9.07 0.89
C GLU A 204 -7.35 -8.50 0.48
N PRO A 205 -8.37 -8.42 1.37
CA PRO A 205 -9.69 -7.90 1.00
C PRO A 205 -9.70 -6.44 0.57
N TYR A 206 -8.68 -5.67 0.96
CA TYR A 206 -8.60 -4.22 0.73
C TYR A 206 -7.69 -3.84 -0.45
N LEU A 207 -7.02 -4.81 -1.09
CA LEU A 207 -6.02 -4.57 -2.14
C LEU A 207 -6.51 -4.96 -3.55
N ILE A 208 -7.83 -5.07 -3.72
CA ILE A 208 -8.48 -5.45 -4.99
C ILE A 208 -8.37 -4.32 -6.01
#